data_c33538889555dcdec8263e00724925f7
#
_entry.id   c33538889555dcdec8263e00724925f7
#
_cell.length_a   1.000
_cell.length_b   1.000
_cell.length_c   1.000
_cell.angle_alpha   90.00
_cell.angle_beta   90.00
_cell.angle_gamma   90.00
#
_symmetry.space_group_name_H-M   'P 1'
#
loop_
_entity.id
_entity.type
_entity.pdbx_description
1 polymer ?
#
loop_
_entity_poly.entity_id
_entity_poly.type
_entity_poly.pdbx_seq_one_letter_code
_entity_poly.pdbx_strand_id
1 'polypeptide(L)'
;LMRSSAASDVYKRQTYMRMLRSIYNRGVEAGSAPYVPRLFHDVYTGVDVRQKKALPAGELHKLLYEDPKSERLRRTQTIAALMFQFCGMSFADLAHLEKSALEQSVLRYNRIKTKTPMSVEVLDTARGMINQLRNNQEPIPDCPNYLFDILCGNKKRKDERAYSEYQSALRRFNNSLKDLARALRLNSPVSSYTLRHSWATTAKYRGVPIEMISESLGHKSIKTTQIYLKGFELRERTEVNKGNLSYIRNYRLGR
;
A
#
# COMPACT_ATOMS: atom_id res chain seq x y z
N LEU A 1 -14.57 0.66 -25.52
CA LEU A 1 -13.11 0.37 -25.57
C LEU A 1 -12.25 1.61 -25.91
N MET A 2 -12.70 2.52 -26.77
CA MET A 2 -11.93 3.73 -27.14
C MET A 2 -11.77 4.78 -26.02
N ARG A 3 -12.76 4.95 -25.12
CA ARG A 3 -12.65 5.92 -24.00
C ARG A 3 -11.61 5.55 -22.95
N SER A 4 -11.29 4.27 -22.78
CA SER A 4 -10.26 3.81 -21.82
C SER A 4 -8.83 4.08 -22.30
N SER A 5 -8.57 4.02 -23.62
CA SER A 5 -7.24 4.28 -24.19
C SER A 5 -6.88 5.76 -24.11
N ALA A 6 -7.80 6.67 -24.48
CA ALA A 6 -7.57 8.12 -24.45
C ALA A 6 -7.25 8.64 -23.03
N ALA A 7 -7.98 8.20 -22.01
CA ALA A 7 -7.70 8.56 -20.62
C ALA A 7 -6.35 8.01 -20.11
N SER A 8 -5.95 6.82 -20.60
CA SER A 8 -4.63 6.26 -20.31
C SER A 8 -3.51 7.07 -20.96
N ASP A 9 -3.72 7.56 -22.19
CA ASP A 9 -2.72 8.33 -22.92
C ASP A 9 -2.56 9.75 -22.36
N VAL A 10 -3.63 10.38 -21.91
CA VAL A 10 -3.57 11.67 -21.20
C VAL A 10 -2.74 11.52 -19.92
N TYR A 11 -2.99 10.48 -19.11
CA TYR A 11 -2.23 10.22 -17.88
C TYR A 11 -0.74 9.95 -18.17
N LYS A 12 -0.41 9.20 -19.21
CA LYS A 12 0.97 8.97 -19.63
C LYS A 12 1.66 10.28 -20.02
N ARG A 13 1.01 11.11 -20.84
CA ARG A 13 1.54 12.44 -21.22
C ARG A 13 1.81 13.30 -19.99
N GLN A 14 0.87 13.41 -19.06
CA GLN A 14 1.07 14.16 -17.80
C GLN A 14 2.25 13.63 -16.98
N THR A 15 2.44 12.31 -16.96
CA THR A 15 3.58 11.70 -16.28
C THR A 15 4.90 12.05 -16.95
N TYR A 16 4.97 11.96 -18.28
CA TYR A 16 6.15 12.33 -19.04
C TYR A 16 6.48 13.82 -18.92
N MET A 17 5.48 14.69 -18.94
CA MET A 17 5.69 16.13 -18.79
C MET A 17 6.21 16.50 -17.38
N ARG A 18 5.75 15.81 -16.33
CA ARG A 18 6.32 15.96 -14.97
C ARG A 18 7.77 15.51 -14.89
N MET A 19 8.10 14.38 -15.52
CA MET A 19 9.47 13.88 -15.57
C MET A 19 10.38 14.86 -16.32
N LEU A 20 9.93 15.35 -17.48
CA LEU A 20 10.65 16.32 -18.28
C LEU A 20 10.89 17.61 -17.49
N ARG A 21 9.87 18.16 -16.82
CA ARG A 21 10.02 19.32 -15.94
C ARG A 21 11.05 19.07 -14.83
N SER A 22 11.03 17.87 -14.21
CA SER A 22 11.99 17.53 -13.17
C SER A 22 13.44 17.44 -13.70
N ILE A 23 13.62 16.86 -14.90
CA ILE A 23 14.93 16.77 -15.55
C ILE A 23 15.43 18.17 -15.92
N TYR A 24 14.58 19.00 -16.54
CA TYR A 24 14.92 20.37 -16.89
C TYR A 24 15.34 21.20 -15.68
N ASN A 25 14.56 21.18 -14.58
CA ASN A 25 14.90 21.91 -13.36
C ASN A 25 16.25 21.48 -12.80
N ARG A 26 16.56 20.18 -12.79
CA ARG A 26 17.89 19.69 -12.39
C ARG A 26 19.00 20.16 -13.32
N GLY A 27 18.73 20.22 -14.63
CA GLY A 27 19.68 20.74 -15.60
C GLY A 27 19.99 22.23 -15.37
N VAL A 28 18.95 23.01 -15.03
CA VAL A 28 19.12 24.42 -14.65
C VAL A 28 19.91 24.57 -13.36
N GLU A 29 19.57 23.80 -12.31
CA GLU A 29 20.27 23.78 -11.02
C GLU A 29 21.75 23.37 -11.17
N ALA A 30 22.05 22.47 -12.09
CA ALA A 30 23.41 22.01 -12.41
C ALA A 30 24.16 22.93 -13.39
N GLY A 31 23.55 24.02 -13.85
CA GLY A 31 24.14 24.91 -14.86
C GLY A 31 24.24 24.31 -16.27
N SER A 32 23.65 23.13 -16.50
CA SER A 32 23.69 22.41 -17.80
C SER A 32 22.59 22.84 -18.77
N ALA A 33 21.64 23.65 -18.33
CA ALA A 33 20.56 24.19 -19.15
C ALA A 33 20.26 25.64 -18.75
N PRO A 34 19.93 26.54 -19.70
CA PRO A 34 19.51 27.90 -19.37
C PRO A 34 18.14 27.91 -18.72
N TYR A 35 17.93 28.81 -17.77
CA TYR A 35 16.60 29.03 -17.22
C TYR A 35 15.70 29.76 -18.21
N VAL A 36 14.57 29.15 -18.57
CA VAL A 36 13.52 29.74 -19.40
C VAL A 36 12.29 30.01 -18.54
N PRO A 37 11.91 31.27 -18.31
CA PRO A 37 10.72 31.60 -17.53
C PRO A 37 9.47 30.98 -18.13
N ARG A 38 8.62 30.39 -17.28
CA ARG A 38 7.29 29.85 -17.67
C ARG A 38 7.29 28.73 -18.72
N LEU A 39 8.42 28.02 -18.95
CA LEU A 39 8.55 26.95 -19.95
C LEU A 39 7.43 25.88 -19.85
N PHE A 40 6.91 25.61 -18.66
CA PHE A 40 5.84 24.63 -18.41
C PHE A 40 4.52 25.27 -18.00
N HIS A 41 4.31 26.58 -18.32
CA HIS A 41 3.12 27.31 -17.88
C HIS A 41 1.83 26.70 -18.45
N ASP A 42 1.81 26.40 -19.73
CA ASP A 42 0.64 25.89 -20.43
C ASP A 42 0.55 24.36 -20.46
N VAL A 43 1.43 23.71 -19.71
CA VAL A 43 1.47 22.25 -19.62
C VAL A 43 1.05 21.80 -18.23
N TYR A 44 -0.02 21.01 -18.15
CA TYR A 44 -0.44 20.44 -16.88
C TYR A 44 0.60 19.45 -16.36
N THR A 45 1.30 19.85 -15.31
CA THR A 45 2.29 19.03 -14.60
C THR A 45 1.82 18.60 -13.20
N GLY A 46 0.56 18.85 -12.87
CA GLY A 46 -0.06 18.45 -11.62
C GLY A 46 -0.28 16.94 -11.51
N VAL A 47 -0.66 16.50 -10.34
CA VAL A 47 -1.03 15.09 -10.07
C VAL A 47 -2.54 15.03 -9.91
N ASP A 48 -3.22 14.38 -10.85
CA ASP A 48 -4.63 14.04 -10.63
C ASP A 48 -4.70 12.99 -9.52
N VAL A 49 -5.24 13.39 -8.40
CA VAL A 49 -5.50 12.49 -7.28
C VAL A 49 -6.70 11.62 -7.64
N ARG A 50 -6.46 10.52 -8.35
CA ARG A 50 -7.51 9.50 -8.50
C ARG A 50 -7.82 8.96 -7.12
N GLN A 51 -9.08 9.07 -6.70
CA GLN A 51 -9.53 8.43 -5.46
C GLN A 51 -9.17 6.95 -5.49
N LYS A 52 -8.26 6.57 -4.65
CA LYS A 52 -7.87 5.18 -4.49
C LYS A 52 -8.96 4.48 -3.69
N LYS A 53 -9.45 3.36 -4.21
CA LYS A 53 -10.59 2.66 -3.61
C LYS A 53 -10.09 1.66 -2.57
N ALA A 54 -10.44 1.87 -1.32
CA ALA A 54 -10.41 0.85 -0.30
C ALA A 54 -11.56 -0.15 -0.52
N LEU A 55 -11.38 -1.39 -0.11
CA LEU A 55 -12.46 -2.37 -0.13
C LEU A 55 -13.51 -2.01 0.95
N PRO A 56 -14.81 -2.19 0.65
CA PRO A 56 -15.84 -2.20 1.67
C PRO A 56 -15.56 -3.29 2.73
N ALA A 57 -15.97 -3.05 3.98
CA ALA A 57 -15.68 -3.97 5.09
C ALA A 57 -16.12 -5.41 4.83
N GLY A 58 -17.31 -5.61 4.21
CA GLY A 58 -17.80 -6.94 3.85
C GLY A 58 -16.94 -7.65 2.79
N GLU A 59 -16.45 -6.91 1.79
CA GLU A 59 -15.55 -7.48 0.78
C GLU A 59 -14.16 -7.77 1.34
N LEU A 60 -13.69 -6.90 2.24
CA LEU A 60 -12.43 -7.10 2.93
C LEU A 60 -12.50 -8.35 3.84
N HIS A 61 -13.63 -8.55 4.56
CA HIS A 61 -13.86 -9.75 5.34
C HIS A 61 -13.81 -11.01 4.47
N LYS A 62 -14.52 -11.03 3.35
CA LYS A 62 -14.48 -12.15 2.39
C LYS A 62 -13.04 -12.42 1.91
N LEU A 63 -12.34 -11.37 1.48
CA LEU A 63 -10.97 -11.49 0.98
C LEU A 63 -10.01 -12.12 1.99
N LEU A 64 -10.16 -11.79 3.28
CA LEU A 64 -9.22 -12.19 4.32
C LEU A 64 -9.59 -13.52 5.01
N TYR A 65 -10.88 -13.90 5.03
CA TYR A 65 -11.36 -14.98 5.90
C TYR A 65 -12.23 -16.04 5.21
N GLU A 66 -12.85 -15.77 4.05
CA GLU A 66 -13.67 -16.74 3.35
C GLU A 66 -12.79 -17.75 2.60
N ASP A 67 -13.08 -19.07 2.72
CA ASP A 67 -12.29 -20.12 2.07
C ASP A 67 -12.43 -20.08 0.54
N PRO A 68 -11.33 -19.86 -0.20
CA PRO A 68 -11.33 -19.81 -1.66
C PRO A 68 -11.42 -21.20 -2.32
N LYS A 69 -11.47 -22.28 -1.54
CA LYS A 69 -11.52 -23.70 -1.99
C LYS A 69 -10.37 -24.11 -2.94
N SER A 70 -9.31 -23.35 -3.00
CA SER A 70 -8.13 -23.60 -3.83
C SER A 70 -6.86 -23.32 -3.05
N GLU A 71 -5.94 -24.29 -2.97
CA GLU A 71 -4.68 -24.15 -2.21
C GLU A 71 -3.83 -23.00 -2.75
N ARG A 72 -3.73 -22.87 -4.07
CA ARG A 72 -3.03 -21.75 -4.70
C ARG A 72 -3.60 -20.39 -4.28
N LEU A 73 -4.92 -20.27 -4.20
CA LEU A 73 -5.59 -19.03 -3.80
C LEU A 73 -5.51 -18.82 -2.29
N ARG A 74 -5.52 -19.89 -1.49
CA ARG A 74 -5.33 -19.82 -0.03
C ARG A 74 -3.96 -19.25 0.31
N ARG A 75 -2.88 -19.65 -0.39
CA ARG A 75 -1.57 -19.05 -0.25
C ARG A 75 -1.59 -17.53 -0.55
N THR A 76 -2.28 -17.12 -1.62
CA THR A 76 -2.45 -15.69 -1.97
C THR A 76 -3.21 -14.94 -0.89
N GLN A 77 -4.25 -15.53 -0.34
CA GLN A 77 -5.05 -15.00 0.77
C GLN A 77 -4.19 -14.84 2.04
N THR A 78 -3.36 -15.84 2.38
CA THR A 78 -2.44 -15.78 3.51
C THR A 78 -1.47 -14.60 3.38
N ILE A 79 -0.88 -14.39 2.20
CA ILE A 79 -0.02 -13.22 1.93
C ILE A 79 -0.81 -11.91 2.12
N ALA A 80 -2.03 -11.83 1.59
CA ALA A 80 -2.90 -10.67 1.72
C ALA A 80 -3.27 -10.39 3.19
N ALA A 81 -3.58 -11.42 3.96
CA ALA A 81 -3.90 -11.34 5.38
C ALA A 81 -2.71 -10.85 6.21
N LEU A 82 -1.50 -11.36 5.95
CA LEU A 82 -0.28 -10.87 6.60
C LEU A 82 0.00 -9.39 6.27
N MET A 83 -0.14 -8.99 5.00
CA MET A 83 0.00 -7.57 4.62
C MET A 83 -0.96 -6.68 5.41
N PHE A 84 -2.19 -7.13 5.61
CA PHE A 84 -3.20 -6.39 6.37
C PHE A 84 -2.88 -6.37 7.86
N GLN A 85 -2.55 -7.52 8.48
CA GLN A 85 -2.20 -7.63 9.90
C GLN A 85 -0.93 -6.86 10.26
N PHE A 86 0.02 -6.75 9.34
CA PHE A 86 1.22 -5.93 9.51
C PHE A 86 0.97 -4.46 9.13
N CYS A 87 -0.11 -3.89 9.65
CA CYS A 87 -0.48 -2.47 9.49
C CYS A 87 -0.52 -2.01 8.02
N GLY A 88 -1.07 -2.84 7.14
CA GLY A 88 -1.11 -2.53 5.72
C GLY A 88 0.27 -2.49 5.06
N MET A 89 1.18 -3.36 5.48
CA MET A 89 2.52 -3.50 4.92
C MET A 89 2.47 -3.61 3.39
N SER A 90 3.41 -2.98 2.70
CA SER A 90 3.48 -3.10 1.24
C SER A 90 3.99 -4.48 0.82
N PHE A 91 3.58 -4.97 -0.35
CA PHE A 91 4.11 -6.23 -0.89
C PHE A 91 5.63 -6.18 -1.06
N ALA A 92 6.19 -4.99 -1.40
CA ALA A 92 7.63 -4.82 -1.50
C ALA A 92 8.32 -5.07 -0.16
N ASP A 93 7.81 -4.47 0.92
CA ASP A 93 8.38 -4.65 2.24
C ASP A 93 8.23 -6.10 2.71
N LEU A 94 7.03 -6.71 2.54
CA LEU A 94 6.78 -8.12 2.92
C LEU A 94 7.71 -9.09 2.18
N ALA A 95 7.82 -8.97 0.87
CA ALA A 95 8.62 -9.87 0.04
C ALA A 95 10.13 -9.80 0.34
N HIS A 96 10.60 -8.68 0.88
CA HIS A 96 12.01 -8.47 1.21
C HIS A 96 12.29 -8.54 2.72
N LEU A 97 11.34 -8.96 3.55
CA LEU A 97 11.64 -9.23 4.96
C LEU A 97 12.67 -10.34 5.07
N GLU A 98 13.74 -10.10 5.84
CA GLU A 98 14.72 -11.11 6.15
C GLU A 98 14.35 -11.87 7.43
N LYS A 99 14.88 -13.07 7.62
CA LYS A 99 14.66 -13.87 8.84
C LYS A 99 15.10 -13.12 10.09
N SER A 100 16.15 -12.30 10.00
CA SER A 100 16.64 -11.45 11.08
C SER A 100 15.68 -10.31 11.47
N ALA A 101 14.72 -9.98 10.63
CA ALA A 101 13.71 -8.95 10.94
C ALA A 101 12.70 -9.42 11.99
N LEU A 102 12.55 -10.73 12.19
CA LEU A 102 11.65 -11.31 13.17
C LEU A 102 12.42 -11.62 14.45
N GLU A 103 12.25 -10.79 15.46
CA GLU A 103 12.82 -10.95 16.79
C GLU A 103 11.69 -11.27 17.79
N GLN A 104 11.66 -12.51 18.27
CA GLN A 104 10.59 -13.03 19.16
C GLN A 104 9.20 -12.86 18.53
N SER A 105 8.45 -11.82 18.92
CA SER A 105 7.12 -11.48 18.41
C SER A 105 7.04 -10.10 17.75
N VAL A 106 8.17 -9.51 17.41
CA VAL A 106 8.22 -8.19 16.78
C VAL A 106 8.98 -8.25 15.46
N LEU A 107 8.36 -7.74 14.40
CA LEU A 107 9.03 -7.49 13.13
C LEU A 107 9.68 -6.11 13.15
N ARG A 108 11.01 -6.05 12.99
CA ARG A 108 11.78 -4.80 12.85
C ARG A 108 12.41 -4.73 11.48
N TYR A 109 12.08 -3.71 10.72
CA TYR A 109 12.58 -3.56 9.35
C TYR A 109 12.61 -2.08 8.92
N ASN A 110 13.39 -1.78 7.89
CA ASN A 110 13.36 -0.47 7.25
C ASN A 110 12.52 -0.56 5.97
N ARG A 111 11.55 0.34 5.81
CA ARG A 111 10.77 0.41 4.58
C ARG A 111 11.68 0.60 3.35
N ILE A 112 11.46 -0.19 2.32
CA ILE A 112 12.27 -0.13 1.09
C ILE A 112 12.18 1.25 0.43
N LYS A 113 10.96 1.81 0.32
CA LYS A 113 10.71 3.06 -0.38
C LYS A 113 11.20 4.30 0.38
N THR A 114 10.95 4.36 1.69
CA THR A 114 11.15 5.58 2.49
C THR A 114 12.32 5.50 3.44
N LYS A 115 12.88 4.29 3.64
CA LYS A 115 13.92 3.99 4.64
C LYS A 115 13.49 4.31 6.07
N THR A 116 12.18 4.42 6.30
CA THR A 116 11.62 4.63 7.63
C THR A 116 11.75 3.34 8.44
N PRO A 117 12.30 3.38 9.68
CA PRO A 117 12.31 2.24 10.57
C PRO A 117 10.88 1.91 11.01
N MET A 118 10.55 0.63 11.02
CA MET A 118 9.24 0.11 11.37
C MET A 118 9.37 -0.99 12.41
N SER A 119 8.44 -1.01 13.36
CA SER A 119 8.25 -2.10 14.32
C SER A 119 6.78 -2.51 14.31
N VAL A 120 6.52 -3.80 14.13
CA VAL A 120 5.15 -4.34 14.10
C VAL A 120 5.10 -5.59 14.96
N GLU A 121 4.16 -5.64 15.89
CA GLU A 121 3.92 -6.82 16.70
C GLU A 121 3.29 -7.94 15.86
N VAL A 122 3.81 -9.15 16.03
CA VAL A 122 3.31 -10.35 15.36
C VAL A 122 2.28 -11.01 16.27
N LEU A 123 1.02 -10.80 15.96
CA LEU A 123 -0.09 -11.43 16.69
C LEU A 123 -0.09 -12.96 16.50
N ASP A 124 -0.68 -13.69 17.44
CA ASP A 124 -0.74 -15.15 17.37
C ASP A 124 -1.42 -15.65 16.09
N THR A 125 -2.43 -14.95 15.62
CA THR A 125 -3.09 -15.24 14.34
C THR A 125 -2.13 -15.17 13.14
N ALA A 126 -1.10 -14.34 13.18
CA ALA A 126 -0.10 -14.22 12.13
C ALA A 126 0.99 -15.32 12.19
N ARG A 127 1.25 -15.89 13.38
CA ARG A 127 2.32 -16.90 13.56
C ARG A 127 2.12 -18.13 12.69
N GLY A 128 0.89 -18.68 12.66
CA GLY A 128 0.55 -19.81 11.78
C GLY A 128 0.74 -19.48 10.29
N MET A 129 0.34 -18.27 9.89
CA MET A 129 0.49 -17.79 8.53
C MET A 129 1.97 -17.60 8.13
N ILE A 130 2.81 -17.11 9.06
CA ILE A 130 4.25 -16.99 8.84
C ILE A 130 4.85 -18.38 8.58
N ASN A 131 4.51 -19.37 9.39
CA ASN A 131 5.03 -20.74 9.26
C ASN A 131 4.64 -21.38 7.91
N GLN A 132 3.45 -21.11 7.38
CA GLN A 132 3.00 -21.59 6.07
C GLN A 132 3.80 -20.99 4.90
N LEU A 133 4.31 -19.77 5.05
CA LEU A 133 5.04 -19.04 4.01
C LEU A 133 6.53 -18.94 4.25
N ARG A 134 7.04 -19.58 5.32
CA ARG A 134 8.43 -19.46 5.74
C ARG A 134 9.36 -20.03 4.67
N ASN A 135 10.40 -19.29 4.37
CA ASN A 135 11.49 -19.76 3.54
C ASN A 135 12.39 -20.72 4.34
N ASN A 136 12.45 -21.96 3.92
CA ASN A 136 13.27 -23.01 4.55
C ASN A 136 14.60 -23.27 3.83
N GLN A 137 14.94 -22.46 2.82
CA GLN A 137 16.22 -22.58 2.11
C GLN A 137 17.39 -22.19 3.02
N GLU A 138 18.52 -22.85 2.82
CA GLU A 138 19.77 -22.51 3.48
C GLU A 138 20.27 -21.14 3.04
N PRO A 139 20.86 -20.35 3.96
CA PRO A 139 21.41 -19.04 3.63
C PRO A 139 22.54 -19.15 2.60
N ILE A 140 22.53 -18.28 1.61
CA ILE A 140 23.60 -18.15 0.63
C ILE A 140 24.46 -16.95 1.02
N PRO A 141 25.80 -17.09 1.09
CA PRO A 141 26.70 -15.98 1.41
C PRO A 141 26.46 -14.76 0.52
N ASP A 142 26.51 -13.55 1.10
CA ASP A 142 26.27 -12.27 0.43
C ASP A 142 24.89 -12.07 -0.20
N CYS A 143 23.97 -13.01 -0.02
CA CYS A 143 22.60 -12.93 -0.52
C CYS A 143 21.59 -12.69 0.62
N PRO A 144 20.44 -12.05 0.34
CA PRO A 144 19.40 -11.84 1.34
C PRO A 144 18.80 -13.18 1.81
N ASN A 145 18.69 -13.36 3.13
CA ASN A 145 18.02 -14.50 3.73
C ASN A 145 16.57 -14.14 4.06
N TYR A 146 15.70 -14.22 3.06
CA TYR A 146 14.30 -13.78 3.19
C TYR A 146 13.50 -14.67 4.16
N LEU A 147 12.58 -14.03 4.90
CA LEU A 147 11.67 -14.71 5.84
C LEU A 147 10.65 -15.58 5.10
N PHE A 148 10.16 -15.10 3.97
CA PHE A 148 9.15 -15.77 3.16
C PHE A 148 9.72 -16.27 1.83
N ASP A 149 9.20 -17.38 1.34
CA ASP A 149 9.58 -17.97 0.04
C ASP A 149 8.86 -17.28 -1.15
N ILE A 150 8.79 -15.95 -1.12
CA ILE A 150 8.24 -15.12 -2.20
C ILE A 150 9.33 -14.80 -3.23
N LEU A 151 10.54 -14.57 -2.75
CA LEU A 151 11.76 -14.35 -3.53
C LEU A 151 12.77 -15.43 -3.20
N CYS A 152 13.58 -15.84 -4.18
CA CYS A 152 14.51 -16.95 -4.01
C CYS A 152 15.69 -16.66 -3.06
N GLY A 153 16.05 -15.37 -2.88
CA GLY A 153 17.18 -15.00 -2.01
C GLY A 153 18.56 -15.47 -2.50
N ASN A 154 18.69 -15.85 -3.78
CA ASN A 154 19.93 -16.33 -4.38
C ASN A 154 20.65 -15.29 -5.24
N LYS A 155 20.30 -14.00 -5.08
CA LYS A 155 20.85 -12.87 -5.83
C LYS A 155 21.21 -11.73 -4.90
N LYS A 156 22.30 -11.02 -5.17
CA LYS A 156 22.69 -9.83 -4.41
C LYS A 156 21.64 -8.74 -4.53
N ARG A 157 21.41 -7.95 -3.48
CA ARG A 157 20.34 -6.90 -3.44
C ARG A 157 20.39 -5.87 -4.56
N LYS A 158 21.58 -5.59 -5.11
CA LYS A 158 21.79 -4.61 -6.20
C LYS A 158 21.78 -5.23 -7.58
N ASP A 159 21.54 -6.54 -7.69
CA ASP A 159 21.48 -7.22 -8.98
C ASP A 159 20.17 -6.85 -9.70
N GLU A 160 20.27 -6.47 -10.95
CA GLU A 160 19.13 -6.22 -11.84
C GLU A 160 18.17 -7.43 -11.92
N ARG A 161 18.72 -8.63 -11.85
CA ARG A 161 17.95 -9.88 -11.84
C ARG A 161 17.10 -10.01 -10.57
N ALA A 162 17.58 -9.54 -9.41
CA ALA A 162 16.80 -9.51 -8.19
C ALA A 162 15.60 -8.54 -8.31
N TYR A 163 15.81 -7.39 -8.95
CA TYR A 163 14.72 -6.46 -9.23
C TYR A 163 13.69 -7.05 -10.21
N SER A 164 14.13 -7.70 -11.28
CA SER A 164 13.26 -8.38 -12.25
C SER A 164 12.46 -9.51 -11.59
N GLU A 165 13.08 -10.28 -10.71
CA GLU A 165 12.41 -11.31 -9.91
C GLU A 165 11.29 -10.73 -9.05
N TYR A 166 11.58 -9.64 -8.31
CA TYR A 166 10.58 -8.94 -7.53
C TYR A 166 9.41 -8.42 -8.38
N GLN A 167 9.68 -7.80 -9.53
CA GLN A 167 8.64 -7.33 -10.45
C GLN A 167 7.75 -8.49 -10.94
N SER A 168 8.35 -9.62 -11.21
CA SER A 168 7.65 -10.84 -11.62
C SER A 168 6.80 -11.41 -10.48
N ALA A 169 7.33 -11.44 -9.26
CA ALA A 169 6.61 -11.88 -8.06
C ALA A 169 5.41 -10.95 -7.78
N LEU A 170 5.58 -9.63 -7.85
CA LEU A 170 4.50 -8.66 -7.69
C LEU A 170 3.40 -8.84 -8.74
N ARG A 171 3.78 -9.07 -10.01
CA ARG A 171 2.84 -9.32 -11.10
C ARG A 171 2.04 -10.61 -10.85
N ARG A 172 2.72 -11.70 -10.50
CA ARG A 172 2.06 -12.97 -10.16
C ARG A 172 1.10 -12.81 -8.99
N PHE A 173 1.51 -12.14 -7.91
CA PHE A 173 0.67 -11.88 -6.75
C PHE A 173 -0.57 -11.07 -7.09
N ASN A 174 -0.43 -9.96 -7.84
CA ASN A 174 -1.58 -9.15 -8.25
C ASN A 174 -2.54 -9.91 -9.18
N ASN A 175 -2.06 -10.79 -10.05
CA ASN A 175 -2.91 -11.63 -10.88
C ASN A 175 -3.65 -12.66 -10.02
N SER A 176 -2.96 -13.31 -9.08
CA SER A 176 -3.60 -14.24 -8.14
C SER A 176 -4.60 -13.55 -7.21
N LEU A 177 -4.38 -12.29 -6.82
CA LEU A 177 -5.39 -11.49 -6.10
C LEU A 177 -6.65 -11.24 -6.93
N LYS A 178 -6.52 -11.02 -8.24
CA LYS A 178 -7.68 -10.90 -9.14
C LYS A 178 -8.44 -12.22 -9.27
N ASP A 179 -7.70 -13.34 -9.33
CA ASP A 179 -8.31 -14.66 -9.35
C ASP A 179 -9.05 -14.96 -8.04
N LEU A 180 -8.43 -14.63 -6.90
CA LEU A 180 -9.04 -14.73 -5.58
C LEU A 180 -10.31 -13.87 -5.47
N ALA A 181 -10.26 -12.62 -5.92
CA ALA A 181 -11.43 -11.73 -5.93
C ALA A 181 -12.58 -12.31 -6.76
N ARG A 182 -12.28 -12.91 -7.92
CA ARG A 182 -13.31 -13.59 -8.75
C ARG A 182 -13.88 -14.82 -8.06
N ALA A 183 -13.04 -15.66 -7.46
CA ALA A 183 -13.47 -16.86 -6.73
C ALA A 183 -14.41 -16.51 -5.56
N LEU A 184 -14.10 -15.42 -4.84
CA LEU A 184 -14.90 -14.92 -3.72
C LEU A 184 -16.03 -13.95 -4.14
N ARG A 185 -16.27 -13.77 -5.43
CA ARG A 185 -17.31 -12.90 -5.99
C ARG A 185 -17.27 -11.46 -5.45
N LEU A 186 -16.06 -10.87 -5.39
CA LEU A 186 -15.91 -9.48 -5.01
C LEU A 186 -16.22 -8.58 -6.22
N ASN A 187 -16.90 -7.46 -5.96
CA ASN A 187 -17.26 -6.48 -7.00
C ASN A 187 -16.15 -5.43 -7.21
N SER A 188 -15.32 -5.22 -6.19
CA SER A 188 -14.25 -4.22 -6.21
C SER A 188 -12.96 -4.77 -6.80
N PRO A 189 -12.21 -3.99 -7.57
CA PRO A 189 -10.90 -4.41 -8.06
C PRO A 189 -9.90 -4.51 -6.90
N VAL A 190 -9.17 -5.63 -6.84
CA VAL A 190 -8.19 -5.92 -5.79
C VAL A 190 -6.77 -5.90 -6.35
N SER A 191 -5.86 -5.31 -5.60
CA SER A 191 -4.42 -5.32 -5.82
C SER A 191 -3.69 -5.31 -4.49
N SER A 192 -2.39 -5.59 -4.49
CA SER A 192 -1.54 -5.46 -3.30
C SER A 192 -1.64 -4.08 -2.65
N TYR A 193 -1.84 -3.04 -3.46
CA TYR A 193 -1.98 -1.67 -2.97
C TYR A 193 -3.35 -1.39 -2.35
N THR A 194 -4.40 -2.05 -2.83
CA THR A 194 -5.76 -1.96 -2.27
C THR A 194 -5.79 -2.41 -0.81
N LEU A 195 -5.05 -3.46 -0.44
CA LEU A 195 -4.96 -3.96 0.94
C LEU A 195 -4.47 -2.87 1.90
N ARG A 196 -3.41 -2.18 1.53
CA ARG A 196 -2.85 -1.08 2.33
C ARG A 196 -3.83 0.08 2.45
N HIS A 197 -4.55 0.42 1.37
CA HIS A 197 -5.61 1.43 1.42
C HIS A 197 -6.76 1.02 2.32
N SER A 198 -7.16 -0.25 2.25
CA SER A 198 -8.24 -0.77 3.08
C SER A 198 -7.87 -0.74 4.56
N TRP A 199 -6.63 -1.09 4.92
CA TRP A 199 -6.16 -0.98 6.29
C TRP A 199 -6.24 0.47 6.79
N ALA A 200 -5.67 1.41 6.05
CA ALA A 200 -5.66 2.83 6.42
C ALA A 200 -7.08 3.41 6.52
N THR A 201 -7.95 3.05 5.59
CA THR A 201 -9.35 3.50 5.59
C THR A 201 -10.13 2.90 6.76
N THR A 202 -9.93 1.62 7.06
CA THR A 202 -10.53 0.96 8.22
C THR A 202 -10.09 1.61 9.53
N ALA A 203 -8.80 1.91 9.68
CA ALA A 203 -8.26 2.61 10.86
C ALA A 203 -8.92 3.99 11.02
N LYS A 204 -9.04 4.75 9.92
CA LYS A 204 -9.72 6.06 9.91
C LYS A 204 -11.18 5.94 10.36
N TYR A 205 -11.95 4.98 9.83
CA TYR A 205 -13.35 4.78 10.21
C TYR A 205 -13.52 4.32 11.67
N ARG A 206 -12.48 3.74 12.25
CA ARG A 206 -12.43 3.42 13.69
C ARG A 206 -11.99 4.59 14.56
N GLY A 207 -11.79 5.78 13.98
CA GLY A 207 -11.41 6.98 14.72
C GLY A 207 -9.93 7.02 15.12
N VAL A 208 -9.06 6.19 14.53
CA VAL A 208 -7.62 6.24 14.79
C VAL A 208 -7.05 7.57 14.32
N PRO A 209 -6.26 8.30 15.13
CA PRO A 209 -5.63 9.55 14.75
C PRO A 209 -4.79 9.40 13.48
N ILE A 210 -4.80 10.43 12.63
CA ILE A 210 -4.10 10.37 11.33
C ILE A 210 -2.58 10.24 11.49
N GLU A 211 -2.03 10.78 12.57
CA GLU A 211 -0.63 10.67 12.95
C GLU A 211 -0.25 9.21 13.17
N MET A 212 -1.06 8.48 13.95
CA MET A 212 -0.86 7.05 14.21
C MET A 212 -1.01 6.22 12.95
N ILE A 213 -1.98 6.55 12.07
CA ILE A 213 -2.11 5.91 10.75
C ILE A 213 -0.86 6.18 9.90
N SER A 214 -0.36 7.41 9.91
CA SER A 214 0.82 7.83 9.15
C SER A 214 2.07 7.08 9.61
N GLU A 215 2.29 6.98 10.90
CA GLU A 215 3.39 6.24 11.53
C GLU A 215 3.30 4.74 11.22
N SER A 216 2.14 4.12 11.46
CA SER A 216 1.90 2.69 11.13
C SER A 216 2.12 2.35 9.66
N LEU A 217 1.86 3.29 8.77
CA LEU A 217 2.17 3.15 7.35
C LEU A 217 3.62 3.51 7.01
N GLY A 218 4.41 4.08 7.92
CA GLY A 218 5.78 4.56 7.67
C GLY A 218 5.83 5.66 6.61
N HIS A 219 4.89 6.60 6.64
CA HIS A 219 4.93 7.78 5.80
C HIS A 219 5.83 8.84 6.43
N LYS A 220 6.65 9.52 5.63
CA LYS A 220 7.50 10.63 6.10
C LYS A 220 6.71 11.93 6.34
N SER A 221 5.48 12.02 5.87
CA SER A 221 4.63 13.22 5.98
C SER A 221 3.17 12.83 6.11
N ILE A 222 2.49 13.46 7.04
CA ILE A 222 1.04 13.33 7.25
C ILE A 222 0.26 13.72 5.99
N LYS A 223 0.75 14.69 5.20
CA LYS A 223 0.15 15.05 3.89
C LYS A 223 0.02 13.85 2.96
N THR A 224 1.00 12.93 2.98
CA THR A 224 0.92 11.67 2.21
C THR A 224 -0.25 10.82 2.68
N THR A 225 -0.48 10.75 3.98
CA THR A 225 -1.59 9.99 4.57
C THR A 225 -2.94 10.65 4.25
N GLN A 226 -3.04 11.96 4.30
CA GLN A 226 -4.25 12.71 3.93
C GLN A 226 -4.67 12.45 2.48
N ILE A 227 -3.72 12.50 1.55
CA ILE A 227 -3.96 12.17 0.13
C ILE A 227 -4.36 10.70 -0.05
N TYR A 228 -3.85 9.85 0.84
CA TYR A 228 -4.06 8.40 0.81
C TYR A 228 -5.44 8.02 1.29
N LEU A 229 -5.98 8.72 2.27
CA LEU A 229 -7.26 8.42 2.87
C LEU A 229 -8.41 8.95 2.01
N LYS A 230 -9.41 8.10 1.78
CA LYS A 230 -10.67 8.51 1.16
C LYS A 230 -11.34 9.61 2.01
N GLY A 231 -11.90 10.63 1.37
CA GLY A 231 -12.78 11.59 2.04
C GLY A 231 -13.97 10.91 2.72
N PHE A 232 -14.54 11.54 3.73
CA PHE A 232 -15.78 11.05 4.34
C PHE A 232 -16.94 11.13 3.34
N GLU A 233 -17.82 10.13 3.35
CA GLU A 233 -19.04 10.13 2.53
C GLU A 233 -20.07 11.13 3.07
N LEU A 234 -21.02 11.54 2.23
CA LEU A 234 -22.05 12.50 2.63
C LEU A 234 -22.85 11.99 3.84
N ARG A 235 -23.20 10.72 3.86
CA ARG A 235 -23.94 10.10 4.97
C ARG A 235 -23.20 10.22 6.29
N GLU A 236 -21.88 9.96 6.31
CA GLU A 236 -21.06 10.06 7.51
C GLU A 236 -20.98 11.49 8.04
N ARG A 237 -20.79 12.46 7.13
CA ARG A 237 -20.81 13.90 7.51
C ARG A 237 -22.18 14.30 8.05
N THR A 238 -23.26 13.76 7.50
CA THR A 238 -24.61 14.01 7.98
C THR A 238 -24.81 13.44 9.39
N GLU A 239 -24.32 12.23 9.68
CA GLU A 239 -24.43 11.64 11.03
C GLU A 239 -23.63 12.44 12.07
N VAL A 240 -22.42 12.89 11.74
CA VAL A 240 -21.66 13.80 12.61
C VAL A 240 -22.43 15.09 12.88
N ASN A 241 -23.02 15.69 11.85
CA ASN A 241 -23.81 16.92 12.02
C ASN A 241 -25.05 16.71 12.89
N LYS A 242 -25.77 15.59 12.72
CA LYS A 242 -26.89 15.22 13.59
C LYS A 242 -26.44 15.05 15.06
N GLY A 243 -25.31 14.39 15.26
CA GLY A 243 -24.72 14.24 16.59
C GLY A 243 -24.41 15.57 17.25
N ASN A 244 -23.76 16.49 16.51
CA ASN A 244 -23.46 17.83 17.00
C ASN A 244 -24.73 18.63 17.35
N LEU A 245 -25.76 18.56 16.52
CA LEU A 245 -27.03 19.22 16.78
C LEU A 245 -27.73 18.64 18.03
N SER A 246 -27.71 17.30 18.18
CA SER A 246 -28.25 16.63 19.36
C SER A 246 -27.50 17.01 20.63
N TYR A 247 -26.17 17.04 20.57
CA TYR A 247 -25.33 17.45 21.69
C TYR A 247 -25.67 18.87 22.17
N ILE A 248 -25.71 19.84 21.24
CA ILE A 248 -26.04 21.25 21.59
C ILE A 248 -27.47 21.39 22.10
N ARG A 249 -28.46 20.69 21.49
CA ARG A 249 -29.86 20.72 21.95
C ARG A 249 -29.99 20.21 23.39
N ASN A 250 -29.21 19.19 23.75
CA ASN A 250 -29.27 18.55 25.07
C ASN A 250 -28.28 19.18 26.08
N TYR A 251 -27.50 20.17 25.65
CA TYR A 251 -26.55 20.85 26.53
C TYR A 251 -27.31 21.63 27.61
N ARG A 252 -27.20 21.18 28.86
CA ARG A 252 -27.73 21.93 30.01
C ARG A 252 -26.62 22.88 30.46
N LEU A 253 -26.89 24.16 30.37
CA LEU A 253 -26.08 25.17 31.05
C LEU A 253 -26.03 24.80 32.54
N GLY A 254 -24.86 24.45 33.03
CA GLY A 254 -24.66 24.17 34.46
C GLY A 254 -25.11 25.41 35.23
N ARG A 255 -26.06 25.20 36.15
CA ARG A 255 -26.43 26.21 37.15
C ARG A 255 -25.38 26.20 38.25
#